data_cb8cbf1a0a4aef50f00253e680296f61
#
_entry.id   cb8cbf1a0a4aef50f00253e680296f61
#
_cell.length_a   1.000
_cell.length_b   1.000
_cell.length_c   1.000
_cell.angle_alpha   90.00
_cell.angle_beta   90.00
_cell.angle_gamma   90.00
#
_symmetry.space_group_name_H-M   'P 1'
#
loop_
_entity.id
_entity.type
_entity.pdbx_description
1 polymer ?
#
loop_
_entity_poly.entity_id
_entity_poly.type
_entity_poly.pdbx_seq_one_letter_code
_entity_poly.pdbx_strand_id
1 'polypeptide(L)'
;IGEGILISNGVSQLNDLDEYISNAGRNADSETDSDNYEKYDSAEALEEALNEKNLESNEELAETVQEALVEDSLADQVSVSFTAQYVQLSMKGALLFDSGSDSLKDQAKEVLDKVGVILERYGSNSTIEIEGHTDNVPIHSARFADNEELSSARALSVFYYLTETTSLDPSDLRHAGMGDRVPVADNSTEEGRSKNRRVEIRIYNPSTTY
;
A
#
# COMPACT_ATOMS: atom_id res chain seq x y z
N ILE A 1 7.22 16.77 -23.51
CA ILE A 1 8.27 15.74 -23.49
C ILE A 1 8.56 15.53 -22.00
N GLY A 2 7.82 14.67 -21.36
CA GLY A 2 8.05 14.23 -19.99
C GLY A 2 8.42 12.75 -20.04
N GLU A 3 9.73 12.47 -19.99
CA GLU A 3 10.24 11.13 -19.93
C GLU A 3 9.93 10.54 -18.55
N GLY A 4 9.45 9.28 -18.56
CA GLY A 4 9.17 8.52 -17.35
C GLY A 4 10.42 8.25 -16.51
N ILE A 5 10.58 9.06 -15.47
CA ILE A 5 11.75 9.02 -14.57
C ILE A 5 11.49 8.14 -13.32
N LEU A 6 10.26 7.69 -13.09
CA LEU A 6 9.89 7.06 -11.80
C LEU A 6 10.41 5.63 -11.59
N ILE A 7 10.82 4.92 -12.65
CA ILE A 7 11.31 3.53 -12.52
C ILE A 7 12.85 3.47 -12.45
N SER A 8 13.55 4.52 -12.88
CA SER A 8 15.01 4.59 -12.83
C SER A 8 15.57 5.05 -11.49
N ASN A 9 14.76 5.71 -10.67
CA ASN A 9 15.23 6.35 -9.44
C ASN A 9 15.58 5.38 -8.31
N GLY A 10 14.98 4.20 -8.23
CA GLY A 10 15.30 3.24 -7.16
C GLY A 10 16.76 2.77 -7.17
N VAL A 11 17.32 2.53 -8.37
CA VAL A 11 18.72 2.07 -8.51
C VAL A 11 19.72 3.22 -8.39
N SER A 12 19.36 4.43 -8.89
CA SER A 12 20.25 5.58 -8.75
C SER A 12 20.29 6.10 -7.30
N GLN A 13 19.20 5.95 -6.56
CA GLN A 13 19.13 6.31 -5.14
C GLN A 13 19.99 5.41 -4.25
N LEU A 14 20.08 4.11 -4.57
CA LEU A 14 20.99 3.19 -3.87
C LEU A 14 22.45 3.57 -4.12
N ASN A 15 22.80 4.01 -5.34
CA ASN A 15 24.15 4.46 -5.65
C ASN A 15 24.52 5.76 -4.93
N ASP A 16 23.60 6.72 -4.82
CA ASP A 16 23.82 7.97 -4.07
C ASP A 16 23.92 7.69 -2.55
N LEU A 17 23.18 6.71 -2.04
CA LEU A 17 23.26 6.27 -0.66
C LEU A 17 24.58 5.55 -0.35
N ASP A 18 25.03 4.66 -1.26
CA ASP A 18 26.33 3.98 -1.15
C ASP A 18 27.49 4.98 -1.21
N GLU A 19 27.39 6.05 -2.02
CA GLU A 19 28.38 7.13 -2.07
C GLU A 19 28.38 7.95 -0.78
N TYR A 20 27.19 8.25 -0.22
CA TYR A 20 27.05 8.95 1.07
C TYR A 20 27.60 8.11 2.23
N ILE A 21 27.25 6.81 2.30
CA ILE A 21 27.76 5.88 3.32
C ILE A 21 29.28 5.70 3.19
N SER A 22 29.81 5.59 1.94
CA SER A 22 31.24 5.45 1.71
C SER A 22 32.03 6.74 2.03
N ASN A 23 31.43 7.91 1.94
CA ASN A 23 32.02 9.20 2.32
C ASN A 23 31.95 9.43 3.83
N ALA A 24 30.86 9.01 4.50
CA ALA A 24 30.76 9.03 5.97
C ALA A 24 31.78 8.09 6.64
N GLY A 25 32.03 6.92 6.04
CA GLY A 25 33.02 5.95 6.53
C GLY A 25 34.49 6.37 6.33
N ARG A 26 34.81 7.30 5.43
CA ARG A 26 36.19 7.76 5.19
C ARG A 26 36.65 8.87 6.14
N ASN A 27 35.74 9.52 6.88
CA ASN A 27 36.08 10.54 7.88
C ASN A 27 36.28 9.97 9.30
N ALA A 28 36.21 8.63 9.46
CA ALA A 28 36.25 7.96 10.77
C ALA A 28 37.63 7.47 11.23
N ASP A 29 38.71 8.04 10.72
CA ASP A 29 40.09 7.70 11.16
C ASP A 29 40.73 8.87 11.93
N SER A 30 40.22 9.15 13.15
CA SER A 30 41.04 9.75 14.24
C SER A 30 40.29 9.76 15.58
N GLU A 31 40.72 8.85 16.45
CA GLU A 31 40.77 8.83 17.92
C GLU A 31 39.73 9.57 18.75
N THR A 32 39.15 8.76 19.64
CA THR A 32 38.58 8.97 20.98
C THR A 32 37.07 8.88 21.11
N ASP A 33 36.65 8.16 22.14
CA ASP A 33 35.39 7.94 22.88
C ASP A 33 34.11 8.80 22.61
N SER A 34 34.15 9.74 21.67
CA SER A 34 32.99 10.49 21.13
C SER A 34 32.32 9.77 19.96
N ASP A 35 32.92 8.72 19.39
CA ASP A 35 32.51 8.09 18.14
C ASP A 35 31.13 7.38 18.21
N ASN A 36 30.64 7.10 19.42
CA ASN A 36 29.39 6.39 19.57
C ASN A 36 28.17 7.32 19.43
N TYR A 37 28.30 8.60 19.80
CA TYR A 37 27.20 9.57 19.69
C TYR A 37 27.03 10.11 18.26
N GLU A 38 28.10 10.43 17.57
CA GLU A 38 28.05 10.89 16.17
C GLU A 38 27.55 9.81 15.21
N LYS A 39 27.81 8.52 15.52
CA LYS A 39 27.32 7.40 14.73
C LYS A 39 25.81 7.17 14.89
N TYR A 40 25.26 7.42 16.06
CA TYR A 40 23.80 7.38 16.29
C TYR A 40 23.11 8.59 15.64
N ASP A 41 23.66 9.80 15.81
CA ASP A 41 23.15 11.01 15.16
C ASP A 41 23.16 10.90 13.62
N SER A 42 24.18 10.30 13.03
CA SER A 42 24.26 10.08 11.57
C SER A 42 23.29 9.01 11.07
N ALA A 43 23.02 7.95 11.83
CA ALA A 43 22.08 6.91 11.46
C ALA A 43 20.62 7.41 11.55
N GLU A 44 20.28 8.15 12.59
CA GLU A 44 18.97 8.76 12.79
C GLU A 44 18.69 9.82 11.72
N ALA A 45 19.66 10.68 11.42
CA ALA A 45 19.56 11.66 10.35
C ALA A 45 19.41 11.02 8.95
N LEU A 46 20.06 9.88 8.71
CA LEU A 46 19.92 9.13 7.46
C LEU A 46 18.54 8.50 7.33
N GLU A 47 18.02 7.93 8.42
CA GLU A 47 16.66 7.36 8.45
C GLU A 47 15.60 8.45 8.23
N GLU A 48 15.75 9.62 8.86
CA GLU A 48 14.86 10.76 8.66
C GLU A 48 14.90 11.26 7.20
N ALA A 49 16.09 11.43 6.61
CA ALA A 49 16.25 11.82 5.22
C ALA A 49 15.66 10.80 4.24
N LEU A 50 15.81 9.50 4.52
CA LEU A 50 15.19 8.44 3.72
C LEU A 50 13.66 8.47 3.82
N ASN A 51 13.12 8.66 5.02
CA ASN A 51 11.69 8.77 5.23
C ASN A 51 11.10 10.00 4.53
N GLU A 52 11.76 11.16 4.59
CA GLU A 52 11.34 12.36 3.88
C GLU A 52 11.32 12.14 2.36
N LYS A 53 12.38 11.54 1.81
CA LYS A 53 12.47 11.21 0.39
C LYS A 53 11.40 10.22 -0.06
N ASN A 54 11.15 9.19 0.74
CA ASN A 54 10.10 8.21 0.46
C ASN A 54 8.71 8.84 0.53
N LEU A 55 8.48 9.76 1.46
CA LEU A 55 7.23 10.50 1.56
C LEU A 55 6.97 11.34 0.31
N GLU A 56 7.97 12.10 -0.15
CA GLU A 56 7.90 12.90 -1.38
C GLU A 56 7.63 12.02 -2.62
N SER A 57 8.36 10.91 -2.75
CA SER A 57 8.15 9.96 -3.86
C SER A 57 6.76 9.32 -3.85
N ASN A 58 6.24 8.99 -2.67
CA ASN A 58 4.90 8.42 -2.54
C ASN A 58 3.79 9.46 -2.72
N GLU A 59 4.04 10.74 -2.39
CA GLU A 59 3.14 11.85 -2.71
C GLU A 59 2.98 12.01 -4.22
N GLU A 60 4.09 12.07 -4.98
CA GLU A 60 4.07 12.16 -6.45
C GLU A 60 3.35 10.95 -7.09
N LEU A 61 3.61 9.73 -6.57
CA LEU A 61 2.93 8.54 -7.03
C LEU A 61 1.42 8.59 -6.73
N ALA A 62 1.04 9.04 -5.53
CA ALA A 62 -0.36 9.16 -5.14
C ALA A 62 -1.12 10.17 -6.00
N GLU A 63 -0.50 11.31 -6.33
CA GLU A 63 -1.06 12.30 -7.26
C GLU A 63 -1.27 11.70 -8.66
N THR A 64 -0.26 10.99 -9.18
CA THR A 64 -0.34 10.32 -10.49
C THR A 64 -1.44 9.24 -10.53
N VAL A 65 -1.56 8.44 -9.47
CA VAL A 65 -2.62 7.43 -9.33
C VAL A 65 -3.98 8.11 -9.23
N GLN A 66 -4.09 9.21 -8.47
CA GLN A 66 -5.34 9.96 -8.36
C GLN A 66 -5.79 10.55 -9.71
N GLU A 67 -4.87 11.07 -10.52
CA GLU A 67 -5.16 11.55 -11.88
C GLU A 67 -5.67 10.40 -12.76
N ALA A 68 -5.04 9.23 -12.73
CA ALA A 68 -5.50 8.05 -13.47
C ALA A 68 -6.90 7.59 -13.04
N LEU A 69 -7.21 7.63 -11.74
CA LEU A 69 -8.55 7.31 -11.23
C LEU A 69 -9.61 8.30 -11.70
N VAL A 70 -9.26 9.59 -11.83
CA VAL A 70 -10.15 10.61 -12.39
C VAL A 70 -10.42 10.36 -13.87
N GLU A 71 -9.37 10.08 -14.66
CA GLU A 71 -9.50 9.76 -16.09
C GLU A 71 -10.40 8.54 -16.34
N ASP A 72 -10.27 7.52 -15.49
CA ASP A 72 -11.07 6.29 -15.56
C ASP A 72 -12.46 6.39 -14.90
N SER A 73 -12.82 7.56 -14.36
CA SER A 73 -14.08 7.81 -13.66
C SER A 73 -14.26 6.94 -12.39
N LEU A 74 -13.17 6.68 -11.68
CA LEU A 74 -13.12 5.90 -10.44
C LEU A 74 -12.97 6.74 -9.17
N ALA A 75 -12.76 8.06 -9.26
CA ALA A 75 -12.45 8.93 -8.13
C ALA A 75 -13.51 8.92 -7.00
N ASP A 76 -14.77 8.62 -7.30
CA ASP A 76 -15.84 8.47 -6.31
C ASP A 76 -15.89 7.07 -5.65
N GLN A 77 -15.20 6.10 -6.22
CA GLN A 77 -15.25 4.68 -5.83
C GLN A 77 -13.96 4.22 -5.14
N VAL A 78 -12.82 4.83 -5.51
CA VAL A 78 -11.50 4.52 -4.99
C VAL A 78 -10.87 5.79 -4.42
N SER A 79 -10.49 5.77 -3.16
CA SER A 79 -9.75 6.87 -2.52
C SER A 79 -8.27 6.52 -2.44
N VAL A 80 -7.41 7.55 -2.59
CA VAL A 80 -5.96 7.41 -2.49
C VAL A 80 -5.46 8.12 -1.25
N SER A 81 -4.50 7.52 -0.57
CA SER A 81 -3.72 8.11 0.51
C SER A 81 -2.28 7.57 0.46
N PHE A 82 -1.36 8.19 1.16
CA PHE A 82 0.03 7.76 1.18
C PHE A 82 0.71 7.99 2.53
N THR A 83 1.78 7.28 2.73
CA THR A 83 2.74 7.42 3.84
C THR A 83 4.15 7.34 3.25
N ALA A 84 5.19 7.47 4.07
CA ALA A 84 6.56 7.21 3.63
C ALA A 84 6.79 5.75 3.17
N GLN A 85 5.93 4.82 3.54
CA GLN A 85 6.10 3.39 3.26
C GLN A 85 5.35 2.92 2.01
N TYR A 86 4.16 3.46 1.75
CA TYR A 86 3.28 3.00 0.68
C TYR A 86 2.31 4.08 0.17
N VAL A 87 1.81 3.86 -1.03
CA VAL A 87 0.59 4.48 -1.56
C VAL A 87 -0.56 3.49 -1.41
N GLN A 88 -1.71 3.93 -0.89
CA GLN A 88 -2.86 3.10 -0.59
C GLN A 88 -4.08 3.51 -1.39
N LEU A 89 -4.70 2.53 -2.06
CA LEU A 89 -6.01 2.63 -2.69
C LEU A 89 -7.03 1.96 -1.77
N SER A 90 -8.10 2.68 -1.40
CA SER A 90 -9.16 2.14 -0.53
C SER A 90 -10.50 2.13 -1.25
N MET A 91 -11.20 0.99 -1.18
CA MET A 91 -12.51 0.75 -1.79
C MET A 91 -13.51 0.28 -0.73
N LYS A 92 -14.73 0.83 -0.76
CA LYS A 92 -15.80 0.40 0.15
C LYS A 92 -16.18 -1.07 -0.10
N GLY A 93 -16.33 -1.84 0.96
CA GLY A 93 -16.72 -3.24 0.87
C GLY A 93 -18.05 -3.47 0.15
N ALA A 94 -19.02 -2.57 0.32
CA ALA A 94 -20.32 -2.64 -0.37
C ALA A 94 -20.22 -2.45 -1.90
N LEU A 95 -19.16 -1.83 -2.40
CA LEU A 95 -18.84 -1.77 -3.82
C LEU A 95 -18.44 -3.14 -4.34
N LEU A 96 -17.64 -3.86 -3.58
CA LEU A 96 -16.98 -5.09 -4.00
C LEU A 96 -17.81 -6.35 -3.72
N PHE A 97 -18.51 -6.39 -2.58
CA PHE A 97 -19.15 -7.60 -2.06
C PHE A 97 -20.57 -7.33 -1.55
N ASP A 98 -21.41 -8.36 -1.56
CA ASP A 98 -22.64 -8.37 -0.78
C ASP A 98 -22.35 -8.63 0.71
N SER A 99 -23.35 -8.34 1.56
CA SER A 99 -23.23 -8.55 3.01
C SER A 99 -22.92 -10.01 3.33
N GLY A 100 -21.88 -10.27 4.12
CA GLY A 100 -21.47 -11.61 4.53
C GLY A 100 -20.94 -12.48 3.38
N SER A 101 -20.62 -11.90 2.23
CA SER A 101 -20.08 -12.59 1.05
C SER A 101 -18.63 -12.17 0.77
N ASP A 102 -17.86 -13.08 0.21
CA ASP A 102 -16.53 -12.88 -0.38
C ASP A 102 -16.55 -12.98 -1.92
N SER A 103 -17.71 -13.23 -2.52
CA SER A 103 -17.84 -13.27 -3.98
C SER A 103 -17.89 -11.86 -4.54
N LEU A 104 -16.97 -11.54 -5.46
CA LEU A 104 -16.94 -10.25 -6.15
C LEU A 104 -18.18 -10.05 -7.00
N LYS A 105 -18.78 -8.86 -6.88
CA LYS A 105 -19.91 -8.41 -7.73
C LYS A 105 -19.40 -8.11 -9.13
N ASP A 106 -20.25 -8.19 -10.14
CA ASP A 106 -19.85 -7.89 -11.52
C ASP A 106 -19.37 -6.43 -11.66
N GLN A 107 -20.05 -5.48 -11.02
CA GLN A 107 -19.60 -4.09 -10.96
C GLN A 107 -18.22 -3.94 -10.28
N ALA A 108 -17.91 -4.76 -9.31
CA ALA A 108 -16.61 -4.76 -8.65
C ALA A 108 -15.48 -5.19 -9.60
N LYS A 109 -15.76 -6.15 -10.47
CA LYS A 109 -14.79 -6.61 -11.47
C LYS A 109 -14.41 -5.49 -12.44
N GLU A 110 -15.39 -4.70 -12.90
CA GLU A 110 -15.14 -3.54 -13.78
C GLU A 110 -14.23 -2.48 -13.11
N VAL A 111 -14.40 -2.28 -11.79
CA VAL A 111 -13.53 -1.39 -11.02
C VAL A 111 -12.14 -1.99 -10.86
N LEU A 112 -12.06 -3.28 -10.52
CA LEU A 112 -10.79 -3.98 -10.32
C LEU A 112 -10.00 -4.15 -11.62
N ASP A 113 -10.65 -4.27 -12.79
CA ASP A 113 -9.97 -4.29 -14.09
C ASP A 113 -9.18 -2.99 -14.30
N LYS A 114 -9.80 -1.84 -14.03
CA LYS A 114 -9.14 -0.52 -14.14
C LYS A 114 -8.08 -0.31 -13.08
N VAL A 115 -8.36 -0.70 -11.83
CA VAL A 115 -7.37 -0.68 -10.74
C VAL A 115 -6.18 -1.57 -11.10
N GLY A 116 -6.42 -2.75 -11.69
CA GLY A 116 -5.38 -3.65 -12.18
C GLY A 116 -4.44 -2.98 -13.18
N VAL A 117 -4.97 -2.24 -14.16
CA VAL A 117 -4.16 -1.47 -15.12
C VAL A 117 -3.29 -0.40 -14.42
N ILE A 118 -3.84 0.26 -13.40
CA ILE A 118 -3.09 1.24 -12.59
C ILE A 118 -1.95 0.52 -11.84
N LEU A 119 -2.23 -0.62 -11.22
CA LEU A 119 -1.22 -1.41 -10.51
C LEU A 119 -0.12 -1.93 -11.43
N GLU A 120 -0.45 -2.38 -12.64
CA GLU A 120 0.54 -2.78 -13.65
C GLU A 120 1.45 -1.63 -14.06
N ARG A 121 0.89 -0.43 -14.18
CA ARG A 121 1.64 0.76 -14.61
C ARG A 121 2.52 1.33 -13.52
N TYR A 122 2.04 1.37 -12.28
CA TYR A 122 2.67 2.12 -11.19
C TYR A 122 3.18 1.23 -10.04
N GLY A 123 2.73 -0.01 -9.94
CA GLY A 123 3.13 -0.98 -8.91
C GLY A 123 4.21 -1.96 -9.33
N SER A 124 4.74 -1.85 -10.57
CA SER A 124 5.80 -2.73 -11.07
C SER A 124 7.04 -2.66 -10.19
N ASN A 125 7.58 -3.82 -9.81
CA ASN A 125 8.72 -3.98 -8.89
C ASN A 125 8.47 -3.53 -7.44
N SER A 126 7.21 -3.32 -7.07
CA SER A 126 6.78 -3.03 -5.70
C SER A 126 6.07 -4.24 -5.11
N THR A 127 6.16 -4.42 -3.80
CA THR A 127 5.23 -5.32 -3.12
C THR A 127 3.85 -4.68 -3.07
N ILE A 128 2.84 -5.41 -3.48
CA ILE A 128 1.44 -4.99 -3.42
C ILE A 128 0.74 -5.85 -2.37
N GLU A 129 0.17 -5.21 -1.35
CA GLU A 129 -0.57 -5.89 -0.29
C GLU A 129 -2.06 -5.55 -0.37
N ILE A 130 -2.89 -6.57 -0.28
CA ILE A 130 -4.35 -6.46 -0.31
C ILE A 130 -4.88 -6.79 1.07
N GLU A 131 -5.46 -5.81 1.75
CA GLU A 131 -6.01 -5.98 3.09
C GLU A 131 -7.55 -5.91 3.07
N GLY A 132 -8.19 -6.92 3.69
CA GLY A 132 -9.63 -6.90 3.94
C GLY A 132 -9.92 -6.44 5.36
N HIS A 133 -10.91 -5.55 5.52
CA HIS A 133 -11.34 -5.02 6.80
C HIS A 133 -12.85 -5.16 6.99
N THR A 134 -13.29 -5.33 8.23
CA THR A 134 -14.70 -5.33 8.64
C THR A 134 -14.99 -4.20 9.62
N ASP A 135 -16.25 -3.99 9.91
CA ASP A 135 -16.67 -3.30 11.12
C ASP A 135 -16.62 -4.25 12.33
N ASN A 136 -16.97 -3.74 13.51
CA ASN A 136 -16.97 -4.51 14.76
C ASN A 136 -18.27 -5.31 15.01
N VAL A 137 -19.20 -5.36 14.05
CA VAL A 137 -20.41 -6.20 14.19
C VAL A 137 -20.02 -7.66 13.91
N PRO A 138 -20.16 -8.57 14.89
CA PRO A 138 -19.77 -9.95 14.69
C PRO A 138 -20.58 -10.62 13.58
N ILE A 139 -19.89 -11.34 12.69
CA ILE A 139 -20.53 -12.23 11.73
C ILE A 139 -20.44 -13.67 12.22
N HIS A 140 -21.55 -14.40 12.12
CA HIS A 140 -21.59 -15.84 12.23
C HIS A 140 -22.46 -16.41 11.12
N SER A 141 -21.86 -17.19 10.23
CA SER A 141 -22.56 -17.84 9.12
C SER A 141 -22.06 -19.28 8.96
N ALA A 142 -22.70 -20.06 8.12
CA ALA A 142 -22.22 -21.41 7.79
C ALA A 142 -20.86 -21.39 7.06
N ARG A 143 -20.48 -20.24 6.48
CA ARG A 143 -19.26 -20.09 5.68
C ARG A 143 -18.13 -19.40 6.45
N PHE A 144 -18.45 -18.45 7.33
CA PHE A 144 -17.46 -17.69 8.08
C PHE A 144 -17.78 -17.74 9.57
N ALA A 145 -16.82 -18.17 10.37
CA ALA A 145 -16.96 -18.24 11.82
C ALA A 145 -16.94 -16.84 12.46
N ASP A 146 -16.16 -15.91 11.88
CA ASP A 146 -15.95 -14.58 12.42
C ASP A 146 -15.54 -13.56 11.33
N ASN A 147 -15.31 -12.33 11.77
CA ASN A 147 -14.88 -11.21 10.92
C ASN A 147 -13.47 -11.41 10.36
N GLU A 148 -12.62 -12.15 11.03
CA GLU A 148 -11.27 -12.47 10.59
C GLU A 148 -11.30 -13.36 9.34
N GLU A 149 -12.10 -14.43 9.37
CA GLU A 149 -12.27 -15.33 8.22
C GLU A 149 -12.91 -14.60 7.04
N LEU A 150 -13.95 -13.77 7.28
CA LEU A 150 -14.59 -13.01 6.21
C LEU A 150 -13.62 -12.01 5.55
N SER A 151 -12.86 -11.26 6.34
CA SER A 151 -11.92 -10.26 5.83
C SER A 151 -10.78 -10.91 5.04
N SER A 152 -10.27 -12.04 5.52
CA SER A 152 -9.24 -12.84 4.84
C SER A 152 -9.75 -13.39 3.50
N ALA A 153 -10.97 -13.94 3.47
CA ALA A 153 -11.57 -14.45 2.25
C ALA A 153 -11.82 -13.36 1.20
N ARG A 154 -12.20 -12.16 1.64
CA ARG A 154 -12.38 -11.00 0.75
C ARG A 154 -11.06 -10.51 0.15
N ALA A 155 -10.02 -10.39 0.96
CA ALA A 155 -8.68 -10.05 0.47
C ALA A 155 -8.18 -11.09 -0.54
N LEU A 156 -8.38 -12.37 -0.25
CA LEU A 156 -8.01 -13.48 -1.14
C LEU A 156 -8.79 -13.45 -2.46
N SER A 157 -10.07 -13.09 -2.45
CA SER A 157 -10.88 -12.99 -3.68
C SER A 157 -10.37 -11.87 -4.60
N VAL A 158 -9.98 -10.73 -4.05
CA VAL A 158 -9.34 -9.65 -4.81
C VAL A 158 -7.97 -10.07 -5.31
N PHE A 159 -7.15 -10.73 -4.49
CA PHE A 159 -5.85 -11.27 -4.89
C PHE A 159 -5.97 -12.20 -6.10
N TYR A 160 -6.85 -13.19 -6.04
CA TYR A 160 -7.04 -14.11 -7.19
C TYR A 160 -7.53 -13.38 -8.42
N TYR A 161 -8.48 -12.46 -8.26
CA TYR A 161 -8.98 -11.70 -9.40
C TYR A 161 -7.87 -10.91 -10.09
N LEU A 162 -7.06 -10.18 -9.34
CA LEU A 162 -5.94 -9.42 -9.89
C LEU A 162 -4.87 -10.32 -10.53
N THR A 163 -4.52 -11.44 -9.89
CA THR A 163 -3.53 -12.38 -10.46
C THR A 163 -4.02 -13.08 -11.73
N GLU A 164 -5.35 -13.25 -11.91
CA GLU A 164 -5.93 -13.86 -13.09
C GLU A 164 -6.14 -12.87 -14.25
N THR A 165 -6.34 -11.59 -13.94
CA THR A 165 -6.73 -10.57 -14.95
C THR A 165 -5.61 -9.59 -15.30
N THR A 166 -4.50 -9.60 -14.59
CA THR A 166 -3.36 -8.70 -14.82
C THR A 166 -2.07 -9.49 -15.12
N SER A 167 -1.04 -8.78 -15.56
CA SER A 167 0.32 -9.31 -15.76
C SER A 167 1.23 -9.16 -14.51
N LEU A 168 0.66 -8.77 -13.37
CA LEU A 168 1.40 -8.66 -12.11
C LEU A 168 1.96 -10.02 -11.69
N ASP A 169 3.21 -10.05 -11.21
CA ASP A 169 3.80 -11.29 -10.69
C ASP A 169 3.12 -11.65 -9.36
N PRO A 170 2.51 -12.84 -9.25
CA PRO A 170 1.87 -13.27 -7.99
C PRO A 170 2.83 -13.28 -6.79
N SER A 171 4.15 -13.36 -7.00
CA SER A 171 5.15 -13.31 -5.93
C SER A 171 5.30 -11.92 -5.31
N ASP A 172 4.91 -10.87 -6.03
CA ASP A 172 4.91 -9.49 -5.57
C ASP A 172 3.61 -9.11 -4.85
N LEU A 173 2.57 -9.95 -4.96
CA LEU A 173 1.28 -9.73 -4.32
C LEU A 173 1.18 -10.48 -3.00
N ARG A 174 0.59 -9.81 -2.00
CA ARG A 174 0.25 -10.38 -0.69
C ARG A 174 -1.21 -10.10 -0.36
N HIS A 175 -1.78 -10.88 0.54
CA HIS A 175 -3.12 -10.63 1.05
C HIS A 175 -3.19 -10.91 2.55
N ALA A 176 -4.01 -10.13 3.27
CA ALA A 176 -4.24 -10.29 4.69
C ALA A 176 -5.69 -9.94 5.07
N GLY A 177 -6.24 -10.65 6.05
CA GLY A 177 -7.46 -10.26 6.74
C GLY A 177 -7.13 -9.51 8.02
N MET A 178 -7.71 -8.34 8.19
CA MET A 178 -7.49 -7.47 9.35
C MET A 178 -8.67 -7.50 10.33
N GLY A 179 -9.79 -8.14 9.95
CA GLY A 179 -10.99 -8.11 10.77
C GLY A 179 -11.40 -6.68 11.11
N ASP A 180 -11.76 -6.44 12.35
CA ASP A 180 -12.12 -5.12 12.90
C ASP A 180 -10.98 -4.42 13.68
N ARG A 181 -9.74 -4.94 13.57
CA ARG A 181 -8.59 -4.48 14.37
C ARG A 181 -8.08 -3.09 13.98
N VAL A 182 -8.32 -2.64 12.75
CA VAL A 182 -7.80 -1.38 12.22
C VAL A 182 -8.95 -0.49 11.71
N PRO A 183 -9.79 0.06 12.62
CA PRO A 183 -10.87 0.94 12.22
C PRO A 183 -10.33 2.29 11.76
N VAL A 184 -10.92 2.84 10.68
CA VAL A 184 -10.63 4.20 10.16
C VAL A 184 -11.72 5.20 10.55
N ALA A 185 -12.81 4.72 11.15
CA ALA A 185 -13.93 5.54 11.60
C ALA A 185 -14.62 4.93 12.83
N ASP A 186 -15.48 5.70 13.47
CA ASP A 186 -16.20 5.29 14.67
C ASP A 186 -17.21 4.17 14.36
N ASN A 187 -17.01 2.99 14.94
CA ASN A 187 -17.91 1.84 14.83
C ASN A 187 -19.27 2.02 15.51
N SER A 188 -19.47 3.05 16.33
CA SER A 188 -20.77 3.32 16.97
C SER A 188 -21.82 3.79 15.97
N THR A 189 -21.42 4.35 14.84
CA THR A 189 -22.31 4.85 13.79
C THR A 189 -22.32 3.94 12.56
N GLU A 190 -23.44 3.88 11.84
CA GLU A 190 -23.50 3.10 10.59
C GLU A 190 -22.61 3.70 9.51
N GLU A 191 -22.49 5.03 9.47
CA GLU A 191 -21.58 5.70 8.54
C GLU A 191 -20.11 5.28 8.80
N GLY A 192 -19.70 5.27 10.08
CA GLY A 192 -18.34 4.84 10.44
C GLY A 192 -18.13 3.36 10.16
N ARG A 193 -19.08 2.48 10.49
CA ARG A 193 -19.01 1.06 10.13
C ARG A 193 -18.88 0.85 8.63
N SER A 194 -19.62 1.60 7.83
CA SER A 194 -19.54 1.54 6.36
C SER A 194 -18.15 1.90 5.84
N LYS A 195 -17.44 2.85 6.48
CA LYS A 195 -16.06 3.19 6.16
C LYS A 195 -15.08 2.10 6.59
N ASN A 196 -15.35 1.43 7.70
CA ASN A 196 -14.51 0.34 8.21
C ASN A 196 -14.62 -0.93 7.35
N ARG A 197 -15.79 -1.23 6.78
CA ARG A 197 -15.98 -2.31 5.80
C ARG A 197 -15.37 -1.92 4.46
N ARG A 198 -14.08 -2.25 4.25
CA ARG A 198 -13.30 -1.84 3.08
C ARG A 198 -12.28 -2.89 2.66
N VAL A 199 -11.76 -2.70 1.47
CA VAL A 199 -10.51 -3.35 1.01
C VAL A 199 -9.50 -2.25 0.69
N GLU A 200 -8.29 -2.43 1.15
CA GLU A 200 -7.14 -1.58 0.87
C GLU A 200 -6.16 -2.34 -0.02
N ILE A 201 -5.58 -1.64 -1.00
CA ILE A 201 -4.47 -2.13 -1.82
C ILE A 201 -3.33 -1.15 -1.61
N ARG A 202 -2.21 -1.64 -1.05
CA ARG A 202 -1.02 -0.85 -0.76
C ARG A 202 0.09 -1.19 -1.73
N ILE A 203 0.64 -0.18 -2.38
CA ILE A 203 1.83 -0.25 -3.22
C ILE A 203 2.98 0.24 -2.36
N TYR A 204 3.82 -0.69 -1.91
CA TYR A 204 4.95 -0.35 -1.03
C TYR A 204 6.11 0.26 -1.80
N ASN A 205 6.73 1.28 -1.23
CA ASN A 205 7.94 1.84 -1.79
C ASN A 205 9.05 0.77 -1.81
N PRO A 206 9.76 0.57 -2.95
CA PRO A 206 10.80 -0.46 -3.08
C PRO A 206 11.94 -0.33 -2.06
N SER A 207 12.16 0.86 -1.49
CA SER A 207 13.17 1.09 -0.45
C SER A 207 12.69 0.68 0.95
N THR A 208 11.41 0.32 1.13
CA THR A 208 10.88 -0.12 2.42
C THR A 208 11.29 -1.58 2.66
N THR A 209 12.06 -1.81 3.72
CA THR A 209 12.42 -3.17 4.16
C THR A 209 11.33 -3.72 5.08
N TYR A 210 10.89 -4.96 4.85
CA TYR A 210 9.92 -5.70 5.69
C TYR A 210 10.62 -6.51 6.76
#